data_bddc5ff8060c6d59de3aacc81d125be0
#
_entry.id   bddc5ff8060c6d59de3aacc81d125be0
#
_cell.length_a   1.000
_cell.length_b   1.000
_cell.length_c   1.000
_cell.angle_alpha   90.00
_cell.angle_beta   90.00
_cell.angle_gamma   90.00
#
_symmetry.space_group_name_H-M   'P 1'
#
loop_
_entity.id
_entity.type
_entity.pdbx_description
1 polymer ?
#
loop_
_entity_poly.entity_id
_entity_poly.type
_entity_poly.pdbx_seq_one_letter_code
_entity_poly.pdbx_strand_id
1 'polypeptide(L)'
;MSSENNNIRNLYVGLGVICLVIALVSLVNNLFNVASKASADDGVAEHFAAATDQRIKPVAVVNAGDVNVVVVRSAKEIVEGTCMACHGTGAMGAPKVGTKTQWASRGNMKSLMKNAIKGKGMMPARGGDASLTDADMKKAIKYMLKKSGL
;
A
#
# COMPACT_ATOMS: atom_id res chain seq x y z
N MET A 1 74.54 10.56 -30.19
CA MET A 1 73.99 10.02 -28.95
C MET A 1 72.66 10.64 -28.47
N SER A 2 72.18 11.80 -29.05
CA SER A 2 70.98 12.45 -28.58
C SER A 2 69.70 11.97 -29.33
N SER A 3 69.79 11.48 -30.54
CA SER A 3 68.66 11.06 -31.39
C SER A 3 68.12 9.67 -30.99
N GLU A 4 68.94 8.78 -30.55
CA GLU A 4 68.63 7.40 -30.19
C GLU A 4 67.78 7.34 -28.90
N ASN A 5 68.10 8.17 -27.90
CA ASN A 5 67.35 8.28 -26.64
C ASN A 5 65.93 8.83 -26.84
N ASN A 6 65.71 9.70 -27.81
CA ASN A 6 64.38 10.23 -28.13
C ASN A 6 63.48 9.18 -28.79
N ASN A 7 64.02 8.30 -29.62
CA ASN A 7 63.29 7.23 -30.28
C ASN A 7 62.84 6.18 -29.25
N ILE A 8 63.72 5.80 -28.33
CA ILE A 8 63.41 4.87 -27.26
C ILE A 8 62.35 5.44 -26.31
N ARG A 9 62.44 6.72 -25.93
CA ARG A 9 61.49 7.42 -25.11
C ARG A 9 60.12 7.48 -25.77
N ASN A 10 60.05 7.81 -27.06
CA ASN A 10 58.81 7.87 -27.82
C ASN A 10 58.18 6.48 -27.97
N LEU A 11 58.99 5.42 -28.08
CA LEU A 11 58.52 4.04 -28.12
C LEU A 11 57.82 3.64 -26.79
N TYR A 12 58.44 3.97 -25.63
CA TYR A 12 57.86 3.68 -24.32
C TYR A 12 56.58 4.51 -24.06
N VAL A 13 56.55 5.79 -24.47
CA VAL A 13 55.36 6.63 -24.37
C VAL A 13 54.26 6.08 -25.25
N GLY A 14 54.54 5.68 -26.48
CA GLY A 14 53.58 5.05 -27.37
C GLY A 14 53.02 3.74 -26.81
N LEU A 15 53.88 2.87 -26.27
CA LEU A 15 53.45 1.62 -25.63
C LEU A 15 52.59 1.88 -24.40
N GLY A 16 52.94 2.86 -23.57
CA GLY A 16 52.15 3.27 -22.39
C GLY A 16 50.77 3.79 -22.76
N VAL A 17 50.65 4.59 -23.81
CA VAL A 17 49.37 5.08 -24.30
C VAL A 17 48.49 3.95 -24.82
N ILE A 18 49.09 2.99 -25.56
CA ILE A 18 48.35 1.83 -26.06
C ILE A 18 47.80 0.97 -24.88
N CYS A 19 48.64 0.69 -23.88
CA CYS A 19 48.20 -0.04 -22.70
C CYS A 19 47.08 0.67 -21.93
N LEU A 20 47.14 2.00 -21.83
CA LEU A 20 46.10 2.81 -21.17
C LEU A 20 44.78 2.75 -21.93
N VAL A 21 44.82 2.84 -23.26
CA VAL A 21 43.63 2.72 -24.11
C VAL A 21 43.02 1.34 -23.98
N ILE A 22 43.81 0.27 -24.00
CA ILE A 22 43.31 -1.12 -23.83
C ILE A 22 42.68 -1.26 -22.43
N ALA A 23 43.26 -0.72 -21.38
CA ALA A 23 42.72 -0.76 -20.03
C ALA A 23 41.36 -0.03 -19.94
N LEU A 24 41.28 1.15 -20.56
CA LEU A 24 40.02 1.94 -20.60
C LEU A 24 38.91 1.21 -21.39
N VAL A 25 39.23 0.63 -22.55
CA VAL A 25 38.25 -0.16 -23.35
C VAL A 25 37.79 -1.36 -22.57
N SER A 26 38.71 -2.07 -21.86
CA SER A 26 38.35 -3.20 -21.02
C SER A 26 37.43 -2.81 -19.84
N LEU A 27 37.71 -1.65 -19.24
CA LEU A 27 36.88 -1.11 -18.14
C LEU A 27 35.48 -0.76 -18.63
N VAL A 28 35.37 -0.08 -19.76
CA VAL A 28 34.07 0.29 -20.36
C VAL A 28 33.28 -0.96 -20.74
N ASN A 29 33.90 -1.95 -21.38
CA ASN A 29 33.25 -3.22 -21.70
C ASN A 29 32.74 -3.96 -20.44
N ASN A 30 33.55 -3.94 -19.38
CA ASN A 30 33.16 -4.57 -18.12
C ASN A 30 31.96 -3.84 -17.48
N LEU A 31 31.97 -2.51 -17.44
CA LEU A 31 30.85 -1.70 -16.97
C LEU A 31 29.59 -1.93 -17.81
N PHE A 32 29.73 -2.02 -19.14
CA PHE A 32 28.61 -2.28 -20.02
C PHE A 32 28.00 -3.67 -19.79
N ASN A 33 28.83 -4.70 -19.60
CA ASN A 33 28.38 -6.04 -19.28
C ASN A 33 27.73 -6.16 -17.90
N VAL A 34 28.19 -5.39 -16.91
CA VAL A 34 27.54 -5.35 -15.59
C VAL A 34 26.20 -4.62 -15.68
N ALA A 35 26.13 -3.50 -16.41
CA ALA A 35 24.88 -2.77 -16.61
C ALA A 35 23.86 -3.57 -17.38
N SER A 36 24.23 -4.30 -18.43
CA SER A 36 23.34 -5.16 -19.19
C SER A 36 22.87 -6.39 -18.40
N LYS A 37 23.71 -6.94 -17.52
CA LYS A 37 23.29 -7.99 -16.58
C LYS A 37 22.32 -7.49 -15.52
N ALA A 38 22.48 -6.26 -15.04
CA ALA A 38 21.57 -5.65 -14.08
C ALA A 38 20.19 -5.31 -14.70
N SER A 39 20.14 -5.14 -16.03
CA SER A 39 18.87 -4.91 -16.76
C SER A 39 18.19 -6.22 -17.19
N ALA A 40 18.84 -7.35 -17.09
CA ALA A 40 18.35 -8.68 -17.47
C ALA A 40 17.95 -9.52 -16.25
N ASP A 41 17.65 -8.88 -15.11
CA ASP A 41 17.05 -9.58 -13.98
C ASP A 41 15.52 -9.62 -14.14
N ASP A 42 15.09 -10.22 -15.26
CA ASP A 42 13.67 -10.49 -15.55
C ASP A 42 13.07 -11.48 -14.53
N GLY A 43 13.89 -12.18 -13.76
CA GLY A 43 13.47 -13.12 -12.73
C GLY A 43 12.74 -12.44 -11.56
N VAL A 44 13.07 -11.19 -11.24
CA VAL A 44 12.40 -10.45 -10.17
C VAL A 44 11.00 -10.02 -10.63
N ALA A 45 10.86 -9.58 -11.88
CA ALA A 45 9.56 -9.18 -12.43
C ALA A 45 8.60 -10.38 -12.54
N GLU A 46 9.06 -11.54 -12.99
CA GLU A 46 8.26 -12.77 -13.03
C GLU A 46 7.87 -13.27 -11.63
N HIS A 47 8.79 -13.18 -10.67
CA HIS A 47 8.50 -13.58 -9.29
C HIS A 47 7.47 -12.66 -8.62
N PHE A 48 7.53 -11.36 -8.87
CA PHE A 48 6.51 -10.41 -8.40
C PHE A 48 5.18 -10.57 -9.15
N ALA A 49 5.19 -10.81 -10.45
CA ALA A 49 4.00 -11.07 -11.23
C ALA A 49 3.28 -12.36 -10.76
N ALA A 50 4.02 -13.45 -10.55
CA ALA A 50 3.45 -14.71 -10.04
C ALA A 50 2.94 -14.59 -8.60
N ALA A 51 3.64 -13.86 -7.73
CA ALA A 51 3.20 -13.62 -6.36
C ALA A 51 1.99 -12.69 -6.29
N THR A 52 1.88 -11.73 -7.21
CA THR A 52 0.73 -10.84 -7.31
C THR A 52 -0.49 -11.59 -7.83
N ASP A 53 -0.33 -12.43 -8.83
CA ASP A 53 -1.42 -13.24 -9.42
C ASP A 53 -2.01 -14.24 -8.41
N GLN A 54 -1.17 -14.83 -7.54
CA GLN A 54 -1.66 -15.67 -6.45
C GLN A 54 -2.42 -14.89 -5.37
N ARG A 55 -2.07 -13.62 -5.14
CA ARG A 55 -2.74 -12.77 -4.15
C ARG A 55 -4.06 -12.20 -4.65
N ILE A 56 -4.21 -12.05 -5.98
CA ILE A 56 -5.42 -11.51 -6.61
C ILE A 56 -6.32 -12.63 -7.16
N LYS A 57 -6.00 -13.90 -6.93
CA LYS A 57 -6.92 -14.98 -7.32
C LYS A 57 -8.27 -14.72 -6.66
N PRO A 58 -9.33 -14.47 -7.43
CA PRO A 58 -10.65 -14.30 -6.87
C PRO A 58 -11.01 -15.56 -6.09
N VAL A 59 -11.33 -15.39 -4.80
CA VAL A 59 -11.70 -16.47 -3.89
C VAL A 59 -13.00 -17.14 -4.33
N ALA A 60 -13.75 -16.51 -5.24
CA ALA A 60 -14.91 -17.08 -5.91
C ALA A 60 -15.07 -16.47 -7.29
N VAL A 61 -15.35 -17.30 -8.28
CA VAL A 61 -15.89 -16.87 -9.58
C VAL A 61 -17.36 -16.55 -9.36
N VAL A 62 -17.66 -15.27 -9.19
CA VAL A 62 -19.05 -14.83 -9.18
C VAL A 62 -19.54 -14.82 -10.62
N ASN A 63 -20.42 -15.73 -10.99
CA ASN A 63 -21.14 -15.70 -12.26
C ASN A 63 -21.97 -14.40 -12.30
N ALA A 64 -21.59 -13.46 -13.16
CA ALA A 64 -22.19 -12.13 -13.29
C ALA A 64 -23.62 -12.15 -13.88
N GLY A 65 -24.31 -13.29 -13.84
CA GLY A 65 -25.65 -13.48 -14.42
C GLY A 65 -26.81 -13.10 -13.50
N ASP A 66 -26.62 -13.07 -12.17
CA ASP A 66 -27.71 -12.74 -11.23
C ASP A 66 -27.11 -12.25 -9.91
N VAL A 67 -26.63 -11.01 -9.88
CA VAL A 67 -26.01 -10.51 -8.66
C VAL A 67 -26.84 -9.42 -8.01
N ASN A 68 -27.86 -9.84 -7.32
CA ASN A 68 -28.26 -9.16 -6.10
C ASN A 68 -27.64 -9.89 -4.89
N VAL A 69 -26.31 -10.05 -4.90
CA VAL A 69 -25.60 -10.50 -3.70
C VAL A 69 -25.61 -9.33 -2.72
N VAL A 70 -26.64 -9.29 -1.91
CA VAL A 70 -26.62 -8.53 -0.67
C VAL A 70 -25.51 -9.17 0.19
N VAL A 71 -24.31 -8.62 0.11
CA VAL A 71 -23.20 -9.02 1.00
C VAL A 71 -23.63 -8.64 2.41
N VAL A 72 -24.19 -9.59 3.13
CA VAL A 72 -24.63 -9.41 4.52
C VAL A 72 -23.38 -9.38 5.40
N ARG A 73 -22.78 -8.18 5.53
CA ARG A 73 -21.65 -7.96 6.45
C ARG A 73 -22.13 -8.05 7.90
N SER A 74 -21.36 -8.72 8.74
CA SER A 74 -21.62 -8.74 10.18
C SER A 74 -21.34 -7.37 10.80
N ALA A 75 -21.93 -7.08 11.95
CA ALA A 75 -21.68 -5.83 12.69
C ALA A 75 -20.19 -5.66 13.04
N LYS A 76 -19.49 -6.75 13.32
CA LYS A 76 -18.07 -6.76 13.61
C LYS A 76 -17.25 -6.34 12.39
N GLU A 77 -17.48 -6.97 11.25
CA GLU A 77 -16.78 -6.68 10.00
C GLU A 77 -16.97 -5.22 9.56
N ILE A 78 -18.20 -4.69 9.67
CA ILE A 78 -18.48 -3.28 9.37
C ILE A 78 -17.68 -2.37 10.28
N VAL A 79 -17.69 -2.63 11.58
CA VAL A 79 -16.99 -1.78 12.55
C VAL A 79 -15.48 -1.85 12.37
N GLU A 80 -14.93 -3.05 12.21
CA GLU A 80 -13.48 -3.23 12.03
C GLU A 80 -12.98 -2.64 10.71
N GLY A 81 -13.74 -2.80 9.61
CA GLY A 81 -13.33 -2.31 8.30
C GLY A 81 -13.57 -0.81 8.07
N THR A 82 -14.59 -0.22 8.72
CA THR A 82 -15.00 1.16 8.39
C THR A 82 -14.84 2.12 9.57
N CYS A 83 -15.20 1.69 10.79
CA CYS A 83 -15.35 2.62 11.91
C CYS A 83 -14.10 2.71 12.80
N MET A 84 -13.34 1.61 12.91
CA MET A 84 -12.22 1.51 13.86
C MET A 84 -11.04 2.44 13.56
N ALA A 85 -10.91 2.91 12.34
CA ALA A 85 -9.87 3.88 11.99
C ALA A 85 -9.91 5.12 12.90
N CYS A 86 -11.12 5.63 13.16
CA CYS A 86 -11.32 6.80 14.05
C CYS A 86 -11.76 6.35 15.45
N HIS A 87 -12.76 5.46 15.54
CA HIS A 87 -13.36 5.07 16.82
C HIS A 87 -12.50 4.07 17.63
N GLY A 88 -11.48 3.46 17.04
CA GLY A 88 -10.51 2.64 17.76
C GLY A 88 -9.50 3.46 18.55
N THR A 89 -9.07 4.56 18.00
CA THR A 89 -8.02 5.43 18.57
C THR A 89 -8.58 6.67 19.25
N GLY A 90 -9.78 7.12 18.88
CA GLY A 90 -10.35 8.39 19.29
C GLY A 90 -9.89 9.56 18.41
N ALA A 91 -9.39 9.28 17.20
CA ALA A 91 -8.92 10.30 16.27
C ALA A 91 -10.00 11.35 15.99
N MET A 92 -9.59 12.60 15.81
CA MET A 92 -10.46 13.74 15.49
C MET A 92 -11.62 13.94 16.49
N GLY A 93 -11.46 13.53 17.75
CA GLY A 93 -12.50 13.63 18.77
C GLY A 93 -13.61 12.59 18.65
N ALA A 94 -13.39 11.51 17.89
CA ALA A 94 -14.32 10.38 17.80
C ALA A 94 -14.44 9.69 19.18
N PRO A 95 -15.65 9.31 19.62
CA PRO A 95 -15.80 8.54 20.84
C PRO A 95 -15.18 7.16 20.68
N LYS A 96 -14.23 6.83 21.57
CA LYS A 96 -13.46 5.60 21.49
C LYS A 96 -14.29 4.40 21.90
N VAL A 97 -14.27 3.34 21.10
CA VAL A 97 -14.89 2.05 21.44
C VAL A 97 -14.23 1.50 22.71
N GLY A 98 -15.04 1.00 23.62
CA GLY A 98 -14.60 0.55 24.94
C GLY A 98 -14.66 1.63 26.03
N THR A 99 -14.97 2.89 25.70
CA THR A 99 -15.03 3.97 26.69
C THR A 99 -16.48 4.39 26.92
N LYS A 100 -17.12 3.83 27.95
CA LYS A 100 -18.54 4.04 28.30
C LYS A 100 -18.91 5.52 28.42
N THR A 101 -18.12 6.29 29.15
CA THR A 101 -18.39 7.72 29.40
C THR A 101 -18.45 8.55 28.15
N GLN A 102 -17.61 8.28 27.15
CA GLN A 102 -17.61 9.01 25.89
C GLN A 102 -18.85 8.72 25.05
N TRP A 103 -19.42 7.52 25.12
CA TRP A 103 -20.61 7.14 24.38
C TRP A 103 -21.89 7.54 25.12
N ALA A 104 -21.94 7.44 26.43
CA ALA A 104 -23.11 7.80 27.23
C ALA A 104 -23.54 9.27 27.04
N SER A 105 -22.60 10.17 26.83
CA SER A 105 -22.84 11.59 26.60
C SER A 105 -23.31 11.94 25.17
N ARG A 106 -23.31 10.97 24.24
CA ARG A 106 -23.61 11.25 22.80
C ARG A 106 -25.09 11.17 22.43
N GLY A 107 -25.96 10.84 23.38
CA GLY A 107 -27.41 10.79 23.19
C GLY A 107 -27.95 9.38 22.92
N ASN A 108 -29.20 9.34 22.53
CA ASN A 108 -29.92 8.09 22.28
C ASN A 108 -29.65 7.52 20.90
N MET A 109 -30.12 6.30 20.64
CA MET A 109 -29.95 5.58 19.36
C MET A 109 -30.41 6.41 18.15
N LYS A 110 -31.49 7.18 18.27
CA LYS A 110 -32.01 8.02 17.17
C LYS A 110 -31.00 9.10 16.79
N SER A 111 -30.39 9.76 17.77
CA SER A 111 -29.36 10.78 17.56
C SER A 111 -28.09 10.18 16.97
N LEU A 112 -27.65 9.04 17.48
CA LEU A 112 -26.48 8.32 16.97
C LEU A 112 -26.68 7.90 15.52
N MET A 113 -27.83 7.33 15.18
CA MET A 113 -28.17 6.97 13.80
C MET A 113 -28.19 8.17 12.87
N LYS A 114 -28.85 9.27 13.27
CA LYS A 114 -28.88 10.50 12.46
C LYS A 114 -27.46 11.00 12.16
N ASN A 115 -26.60 11.06 13.18
CA ASN A 115 -25.22 11.53 13.03
C ASN A 115 -24.38 10.59 12.18
N ALA A 116 -24.53 9.30 12.35
CA ALA A 116 -23.76 8.32 11.60
C ALA A 116 -24.18 8.23 10.12
N ILE A 117 -25.46 8.37 9.81
CA ILE A 117 -25.97 8.33 8.43
C ILE A 117 -25.61 9.63 7.69
N LYS A 118 -25.74 10.78 8.34
CA LYS A 118 -25.53 12.09 7.69
C LYS A 118 -24.09 12.61 7.82
N GLY A 119 -23.31 12.03 8.73
CA GLY A 119 -22.04 12.59 9.17
C GLY A 119 -22.23 13.69 10.23
N LYS A 120 -21.16 13.95 10.98
CA LYS A 120 -21.14 15.02 11.99
C LYS A 120 -19.71 15.51 12.23
N GLY A 121 -19.44 16.78 11.92
CA GLY A 121 -18.10 17.34 12.02
C GLY A 121 -17.11 16.61 11.14
N MET A 122 -16.07 16.04 11.71
CA MET A 122 -15.06 15.27 10.98
C MET A 122 -15.48 13.83 10.64
N MET A 123 -16.60 13.36 11.18
CA MET A 123 -17.13 12.04 10.84
C MET A 123 -17.87 12.09 9.50
N PRO A 124 -17.40 11.38 8.46
CA PRO A 124 -18.09 11.34 7.19
C PRO A 124 -19.41 10.56 7.29
N ALA A 125 -20.33 10.84 6.36
CA ALA A 125 -21.57 10.08 6.23
C ALA A 125 -21.28 8.58 6.08
N ARG A 126 -21.99 7.75 6.85
CA ARG A 126 -21.84 6.28 6.87
C ARG A 126 -20.40 5.81 7.14
N GLY A 127 -19.58 6.64 7.82
CA GLY A 127 -18.17 6.33 8.07
C GLY A 127 -17.29 6.38 6.82
N GLY A 128 -17.81 6.94 5.70
CA GLY A 128 -17.13 6.99 4.41
C GLY A 128 -17.49 5.83 3.46
N ASP A 129 -18.26 4.85 3.91
CA ASP A 129 -18.73 3.74 3.08
C ASP A 129 -20.19 3.92 2.67
N ALA A 130 -20.41 4.48 1.48
CA ALA A 130 -21.75 4.73 0.94
C ALA A 130 -22.58 3.46 0.68
N SER A 131 -21.94 2.29 0.64
CA SER A 131 -22.62 1.01 0.43
C SER A 131 -23.35 0.48 1.69
N LEU A 132 -23.02 1.04 2.87
CA LEU A 132 -23.68 0.66 4.12
C LEU A 132 -25.15 1.11 4.14
N THR A 133 -26.05 0.19 4.40
CA THR A 133 -27.46 0.49 4.59
C THR A 133 -27.72 1.08 5.99
N ASP A 134 -28.91 1.66 6.20
CA ASP A 134 -29.32 2.14 7.52
C ASP A 134 -29.40 0.98 8.54
N ALA A 135 -29.75 -0.21 8.08
CA ALA A 135 -29.75 -1.42 8.91
C ALA A 135 -28.31 -1.79 9.35
N ASP A 136 -27.34 -1.67 8.45
CA ASP A 136 -25.93 -1.93 8.76
C ASP A 136 -25.38 -0.90 9.73
N MET A 137 -25.70 0.38 9.54
CA MET A 137 -25.36 1.44 10.49
C MET A 137 -25.94 1.16 11.88
N LYS A 138 -27.18 0.70 11.98
CA LYS A 138 -27.79 0.34 13.25
C LYS A 138 -27.09 -0.83 13.93
N LYS A 139 -26.69 -1.87 13.16
CA LYS A 139 -25.93 -3.01 13.68
C LYS A 139 -24.55 -2.55 14.18
N ALA A 140 -23.85 -1.73 13.41
CA ALA A 140 -22.53 -1.21 13.76
C ALA A 140 -22.58 -0.39 15.06
N ILE A 141 -23.51 0.55 15.17
CA ILE A 141 -23.68 1.37 16.37
C ILE A 141 -23.99 0.49 17.60
N LYS A 142 -24.92 -0.46 17.48
CA LYS A 142 -25.21 -1.39 18.57
C LYS A 142 -23.99 -2.17 19.01
N TYR A 143 -23.18 -2.63 18.05
CA TYR A 143 -21.94 -3.35 18.37
C TYR A 143 -20.93 -2.46 19.12
N MET A 144 -20.71 -1.24 18.68
CA MET A 144 -19.81 -0.29 19.36
C MET A 144 -20.29 0.06 20.76
N LEU A 145 -21.59 0.30 20.94
CA LEU A 145 -22.20 0.57 22.26
C LEU A 145 -22.01 -0.64 23.20
N LYS A 146 -22.35 -1.84 22.74
CA LYS A 146 -22.14 -3.08 23.51
C LYS A 146 -20.67 -3.26 23.91
N LYS A 147 -19.73 -3.01 23.00
CA LYS A 147 -18.29 -3.07 23.31
C LYS A 147 -17.85 -1.99 24.28
N SER A 148 -18.62 -0.92 24.42
CA SER A 148 -18.38 0.18 25.36
C SER A 148 -19.15 0.05 26.69
N GLY A 149 -19.86 -1.07 26.89
CA GLY A 149 -20.59 -1.33 28.14
C GLY A 149 -21.94 -0.60 28.26
N LEU A 150 -22.62 -0.38 27.12
CA LEU A 150 -23.93 0.25 26.98
C LEU A 150 -24.92 -0.66 26.26
#